data_79cde5907842edcaacdf06eedfde0562
#
_entry.id   79cde5907842edcaacdf06eedfde0562
#
_cell.length_a   1.000
_cell.length_b   1.000
_cell.length_c   1.000
_cell.angle_alpha   90.00
_cell.angle_beta   90.00
_cell.angle_gamma   90.00
#
_symmetry.space_group_name_H-M   'P 1'
#
loop_
_entity.id
_entity.type
_entity.pdbx_description
1 polymer ?
#
loop_
_entity_poly.entity_id
_entity_poly.type
_entity_poly.pdbx_seq_one_letter_code
_entity_poly.pdbx_strand_id
1 'polypeptide(L)'
;SLMNASSERFKEFWSLGDANAISGEFTADAIRVISNPASPIEGNKKIKNAFTALFSENSELKGSQISITLLETRLVTEDILLGAGTFEISDKNKNILESGKWGNVYEVSDGKIKFLLESAHRTIDPTKIIGKAPTSLKNSIVSEALHFEKIQTSVSNYIKFANEGNEDQLAMLFAENGIQSVSSKEGVVKGREKIKATEESSEGQILNANILGYKYLGNSIAIGYGNWTQLDEKSNTMVTGQWGNLFKIEGDVAYLLMESAGLIQ
;
A
#
# COMPACT_ATOMS: atom_id res chain seq x y z
N SER A 1 15.91 -15.74 5.75
CA SER A 1 14.63 -15.85 5.01
C SER A 1 14.71 -15.12 3.67
N LEU A 2 13.83 -15.46 2.73
CA LEU A 2 13.73 -14.76 1.43
C LEU A 2 13.48 -13.27 1.61
N MET A 3 12.62 -12.90 2.56
CA MET A 3 12.34 -11.50 2.87
C MET A 3 13.57 -10.73 3.35
N ASN A 4 14.36 -11.31 4.27
CA ASN A 4 15.56 -10.66 4.74
C ASN A 4 16.56 -10.45 3.58
N ALA A 5 16.76 -11.47 2.75
CA ALA A 5 17.66 -11.36 1.61
C ALA A 5 17.21 -10.29 0.60
N SER A 6 15.91 -10.20 0.32
CA SER A 6 15.33 -9.17 -0.55
C SER A 6 15.50 -7.77 0.07
N SER A 7 15.18 -7.62 1.36
CA SER A 7 15.36 -6.34 2.06
C SER A 7 16.81 -5.86 2.05
N GLU A 8 17.78 -6.77 2.25
CA GLU A 8 19.20 -6.41 2.21
C GLU A 8 19.64 -5.94 0.79
N ARG A 9 19.23 -6.66 -0.27
CA ARG A 9 19.51 -6.20 -1.65
C ARG A 9 18.85 -4.85 -1.96
N PHE A 10 17.62 -4.65 -1.54
CA PHE A 10 16.92 -3.39 -1.74
C PHE A 10 17.64 -2.23 -1.06
N LYS A 11 18.09 -2.41 0.19
CA LYS A 11 18.86 -1.40 0.93
C LYS A 11 20.21 -1.12 0.25
N GLU A 12 20.91 -2.14 -0.21
CA GLU A 12 22.16 -2.00 -0.93
C GLU A 12 21.99 -1.18 -2.22
N PHE A 13 21.02 -1.56 -3.07
CA PHE A 13 20.76 -0.86 -4.33
C PHE A 13 20.27 0.57 -4.12
N TRP A 14 19.51 0.81 -3.05
CA TRP A 14 19.12 2.16 -2.65
C TRP A 14 20.35 2.99 -2.29
N SER A 15 21.25 2.49 -1.44
CA SER A 15 22.43 3.22 -0.99
C SER A 15 23.40 3.52 -2.12
N LEU A 16 23.47 2.64 -3.13
CA LEU A 16 24.26 2.85 -4.35
C LEU A 16 23.59 3.80 -5.36
N GLY A 17 22.29 4.10 -5.18
CA GLY A 17 21.51 4.87 -6.16
C GLY A 17 21.36 4.14 -7.50
N ASP A 18 21.38 2.80 -7.49
CA ASP A 18 21.31 1.97 -8.68
C ASP A 18 19.86 1.68 -9.08
N ALA A 19 19.29 2.57 -9.88
CA ALA A 19 17.91 2.43 -10.36
C ALA A 19 17.69 1.18 -11.20
N ASN A 20 18.71 0.70 -11.92
CA ASN A 20 18.60 -0.51 -12.73
C ASN A 20 18.54 -1.76 -11.83
N ALA A 21 19.43 -1.86 -10.86
CA ALA A 21 19.46 -2.98 -9.93
C ALA A 21 18.20 -3.04 -9.06
N ILE A 22 17.76 -1.91 -8.48
CA ILE A 22 16.58 -1.87 -7.61
C ILE A 22 15.30 -2.19 -8.38
N SER A 23 15.15 -1.71 -9.61
CA SER A 23 14.01 -2.06 -10.46
C SER A 23 14.00 -3.54 -10.86
N GLY A 24 15.13 -4.20 -10.86
CA GLY A 24 15.28 -5.65 -11.09
C GLY A 24 14.66 -6.51 -9.99
N GLU A 25 14.40 -5.94 -8.80
CA GLU A 25 13.67 -6.60 -7.71
C GLU A 25 12.15 -6.63 -7.94
N PHE A 26 11.65 -5.99 -9.00
CA PHE A 26 10.24 -5.94 -9.38
C PHE A 26 9.95 -6.84 -10.59
N THR A 27 8.76 -7.43 -10.62
CA THR A 27 8.30 -8.16 -11.82
C THR A 27 8.06 -7.20 -12.98
N ALA A 28 7.95 -7.72 -14.21
CA ALA A 28 7.75 -6.89 -15.40
C ALA A 28 6.49 -6.01 -15.32
N ASP A 29 5.44 -6.52 -14.71
CA ASP A 29 4.11 -5.89 -14.56
C ASP A 29 3.81 -5.46 -13.11
N ALA A 30 4.84 -5.30 -12.28
CA ALA A 30 4.70 -4.86 -10.91
C ALA A 30 4.04 -3.48 -10.80
N ILE A 31 3.42 -3.25 -9.65
CA ILE A 31 2.74 -2.01 -9.32
C ILE A 31 3.38 -1.40 -8.07
N ARG A 32 3.58 -0.11 -8.11
CA ARG A 32 4.09 0.67 -7.00
C ARG A 32 3.08 1.74 -6.60
N VAL A 33 2.57 1.68 -5.37
CA VAL A 33 1.61 2.61 -4.78
C VAL A 33 2.29 3.28 -3.59
N ILE A 34 2.60 4.56 -3.73
CA ILE A 34 3.38 5.31 -2.74
C ILE A 34 2.79 6.70 -2.51
N SER A 35 3.29 7.42 -1.52
CA SER A 35 2.76 8.75 -1.16
C SER A 35 3.00 9.81 -2.24
N ASN A 36 4.00 9.65 -3.08
CA ASN A 36 4.32 10.54 -4.20
C ASN A 36 4.99 9.73 -5.32
N PRO A 37 4.46 9.70 -6.55
CA PRO A 37 3.39 10.56 -7.10
C PRO A 37 2.00 10.14 -6.63
N ALA A 38 1.02 11.01 -6.86
CA ALA A 38 -0.38 10.83 -6.51
C ALA A 38 -1.14 9.83 -7.42
N SER A 39 -0.43 9.00 -8.16
CA SER A 39 -0.97 7.95 -9.04
C SER A 39 -0.09 6.70 -8.95
N PRO A 40 -0.67 5.51 -9.07
CA PRO A 40 0.10 4.27 -9.12
C PRO A 40 1.11 4.27 -10.28
N ILE A 41 2.27 3.68 -10.02
CA ILE A 41 3.31 3.46 -11.03
C ILE A 41 3.19 2.02 -11.49
N GLU A 42 2.85 1.82 -12.77
CA GLU A 42 2.54 0.50 -13.32
C GLU A 42 3.61 0.06 -14.33
N GLY A 43 4.19 -1.09 -14.06
CA GLY A 43 5.20 -1.74 -14.90
C GLY A 43 6.63 -1.36 -14.58
N ASN A 44 7.53 -2.32 -14.75
CA ASN A 44 8.95 -2.22 -14.38
C ASN A 44 9.66 -1.02 -15.01
N LYS A 45 9.38 -0.70 -16.28
CA LYS A 45 10.00 0.44 -16.97
C LYS A 45 9.68 1.78 -16.28
N LYS A 46 8.42 2.00 -15.89
CA LYS A 46 8.01 3.21 -15.18
C LYS A 46 8.58 3.24 -13.76
N ILE A 47 8.66 2.08 -13.11
CA ILE A 47 9.27 1.93 -11.78
C ILE A 47 10.76 2.31 -11.85
N LYS A 48 11.49 1.81 -12.84
CA LYS A 48 12.89 2.18 -13.08
C LYS A 48 13.05 3.69 -13.28
N ASN A 49 12.19 4.32 -14.10
CA ASN A 49 12.21 5.75 -14.33
C ASN A 49 11.98 6.54 -13.03
N ALA A 50 11.07 6.08 -12.20
CA ALA A 50 10.79 6.70 -10.89
C ALA A 50 12.01 6.61 -9.95
N PHE A 51 12.71 5.48 -9.87
CA PHE A 51 13.95 5.36 -9.12
C PHE A 51 15.08 6.19 -9.70
N THR A 52 15.18 6.29 -11.01
CA THR A 52 16.16 7.17 -11.69
C THR A 52 15.96 8.62 -11.26
N ALA A 53 14.71 9.09 -11.22
CA ALA A 53 14.39 10.43 -10.74
C ALA A 53 14.69 10.61 -9.24
N LEU A 54 14.37 9.62 -8.42
CA LEU A 54 14.59 9.62 -6.97
C LEU A 54 16.08 9.71 -6.61
N PHE A 55 16.95 9.07 -7.39
CA PHE A 55 18.40 9.07 -7.18
C PHE A 55 19.13 10.19 -7.95
N SER A 56 18.41 11.06 -8.67
CA SER A 56 19.00 12.17 -9.43
C SER A 56 19.51 13.29 -8.54
N GLU A 57 20.39 14.13 -9.12
CA GLU A 57 21.00 15.29 -8.42
C GLU A 57 19.98 16.26 -7.82
N ASN A 58 18.78 16.35 -8.42
CA ASN A 58 17.75 17.28 -7.99
C ASN A 58 16.79 16.67 -6.93
N SER A 59 17.01 15.41 -6.54
CA SER A 59 16.17 14.74 -5.54
C SER A 59 16.67 15.04 -4.13
N GLU A 60 15.75 15.35 -3.23
CA GLU A 60 16.03 15.48 -1.79
C GLU A 60 16.51 14.15 -1.17
N LEU A 61 16.21 13.01 -1.80
CA LEU A 61 16.61 11.69 -1.35
C LEU A 61 17.90 11.18 -1.97
N LYS A 62 18.58 12.00 -2.80
CA LYS A 62 19.88 11.61 -3.34
C LYS A 62 20.89 11.35 -2.23
N GLY A 63 21.61 10.22 -2.33
CA GLY A 63 22.61 9.82 -1.35
C GLY A 63 22.04 9.40 0.00
N SER A 64 20.72 9.26 0.09
CA SER A 64 20.06 8.76 1.30
C SER A 64 20.28 7.26 1.49
N GLN A 65 19.98 6.81 2.70
CA GLN A 65 19.97 5.40 3.09
C GLN A 65 18.57 5.03 3.55
N ILE A 66 18.16 3.79 3.30
CA ILE A 66 16.88 3.26 3.78
C ILE A 66 17.11 2.15 4.80
N SER A 67 16.37 2.22 5.90
CA SER A 67 16.25 1.18 6.91
C SER A 67 14.88 0.55 6.81
N ILE A 68 14.81 -0.78 6.82
CA ILE A 68 13.58 -1.54 6.66
C ILE A 68 13.41 -2.47 7.86
N THR A 69 12.27 -2.37 8.54
CA THR A 69 11.89 -3.26 9.63
C THR A 69 10.75 -4.16 9.18
N LEU A 70 10.98 -5.46 9.23
CA LEU A 70 9.98 -6.48 8.92
C LEU A 70 9.18 -6.81 10.18
N LEU A 71 7.86 -6.63 10.13
CA LEU A 71 6.93 -6.91 11.24
C LEU A 71 6.03 -8.12 10.96
N GLU A 72 5.77 -8.41 9.68
CA GLU A 72 4.99 -9.57 9.25
C GLU A 72 5.56 -10.14 7.96
N THR A 73 5.60 -11.46 7.86
CA THR A 73 5.87 -12.19 6.62
C THR A 73 5.05 -13.47 6.60
N ARG A 74 4.42 -13.74 5.46
CA ARG A 74 3.54 -14.90 5.31
C ARG A 74 3.55 -15.42 3.89
N LEU A 75 3.75 -16.72 3.74
CA LEU A 75 3.48 -17.41 2.48
C LEU A 75 1.96 -17.57 2.35
N VAL A 76 1.39 -16.99 1.30
CA VAL A 76 -0.06 -17.00 1.05
C VAL A 76 -0.44 -18.21 0.18
N THR A 77 0.36 -18.44 -0.86
CA THR A 77 0.35 -19.63 -1.71
C THR A 77 1.79 -20.09 -1.90
N GLU A 78 2.04 -21.16 -2.61
CA GLU A 78 3.41 -21.64 -2.85
C GLU A 78 4.28 -20.63 -3.61
N ASP A 79 3.66 -19.73 -4.37
CA ASP A 79 4.30 -18.73 -5.24
C ASP A 79 4.02 -17.26 -4.85
N ILE A 80 3.20 -17.02 -3.81
CA ILE A 80 2.85 -15.66 -3.34
C ILE A 80 3.19 -15.50 -1.87
N LEU A 81 3.98 -14.48 -1.59
CA LEU A 81 4.36 -14.08 -0.23
C LEU A 81 3.90 -12.64 0.03
N LEU A 82 3.33 -12.40 1.20
CA LEU A 82 3.10 -11.04 1.70
C LEU A 82 4.11 -10.69 2.79
N GLY A 83 4.42 -9.41 2.86
CA GLY A 83 5.21 -8.84 3.94
C GLY A 83 4.72 -7.45 4.29
N ALA A 84 4.91 -7.06 5.54
CA ALA A 84 4.57 -5.73 6.03
C ALA A 84 5.53 -5.27 7.12
N GLY A 85 5.70 -3.96 7.23
CA GLY A 85 6.60 -3.39 8.20
C GLY A 85 6.70 -1.87 8.12
N THR A 86 7.81 -1.36 8.61
CA THR A 86 8.12 0.07 8.61
C THR A 86 9.41 0.37 7.88
N PHE A 87 9.59 1.61 7.48
CA PHE A 87 10.84 2.09 6.89
C PHE A 87 11.22 3.47 7.43
N GLU A 88 12.50 3.77 7.36
CA GLU A 88 13.04 5.10 7.59
C GLU A 88 14.07 5.40 6.50
N ILE A 89 14.02 6.60 5.95
CA ILE A 89 15.00 7.12 5.01
C ILE A 89 15.78 8.22 5.73
N SER A 90 17.10 8.12 5.72
CA SER A 90 17.98 9.07 6.39
C SER A 90 19.05 9.62 5.44
N ASP A 91 19.52 10.81 5.75
CA ASP A 91 20.69 11.40 5.09
C ASP A 91 22.00 10.74 5.59
N LYS A 92 23.12 11.16 5.01
CA LYS A 92 24.47 10.70 5.41
C LYS A 92 24.84 11.02 6.85
N ASN A 93 24.18 12.00 7.48
CA ASN A 93 24.37 12.39 8.87
C ASN A 93 23.41 11.67 9.83
N LYS A 94 22.61 10.70 9.31
CA LYS A 94 21.58 9.94 10.03
C LYS A 94 20.37 10.77 10.48
N ASN A 95 20.16 11.95 9.89
CA ASN A 95 18.92 12.67 10.09
C ASN A 95 17.80 11.98 9.31
N ILE A 96 16.66 11.73 9.96
CA ILE A 96 15.51 11.11 9.31
C ILE A 96 14.86 12.11 8.37
N LEU A 97 14.80 11.77 7.09
CA LEU A 97 14.15 12.54 6.03
C LEU A 97 12.70 12.13 5.86
N GLU A 98 12.45 10.83 5.87
CA GLU A 98 11.12 10.25 5.74
C GLU A 98 11.03 8.99 6.59
N SER A 99 9.83 8.69 7.06
CA SER A 99 9.50 7.40 7.68
C SER A 99 8.09 6.99 7.26
N GLY A 100 7.79 5.72 7.37
CA GLY A 100 6.47 5.24 6.99
C GLY A 100 6.30 3.75 7.19
N LYS A 101 5.27 3.23 6.54
CA LYS A 101 4.87 1.82 6.58
C LYS A 101 4.72 1.27 5.19
N TRP A 102 4.85 -0.02 5.11
CA TRP A 102 4.68 -0.75 3.86
C TRP A 102 3.92 -2.06 4.10
N GLY A 103 3.17 -2.46 3.06
CA GLY A 103 2.57 -3.77 2.91
C GLY A 103 2.72 -4.18 1.47
N ASN A 104 3.46 -5.25 1.21
CA ASN A 104 3.90 -5.65 -0.11
C ASN A 104 3.48 -7.07 -0.44
N VAL A 105 3.35 -7.34 -1.74
CA VAL A 105 3.10 -8.67 -2.28
C VAL A 105 4.24 -9.06 -3.21
N TYR A 106 4.73 -10.27 -3.08
CA TYR A 106 5.86 -10.79 -3.83
C TYR A 106 5.50 -12.08 -4.55
N GLU A 107 6.04 -12.24 -5.75
CA GLU A 107 6.15 -13.51 -6.44
C GLU A 107 7.35 -14.27 -5.91
N VAL A 108 7.18 -15.56 -5.62
CA VAL A 108 8.26 -16.48 -5.25
C VAL A 108 8.59 -17.35 -6.45
N SER A 109 9.82 -17.27 -6.94
CA SER A 109 10.30 -18.07 -8.07
C SER A 109 11.78 -18.33 -7.93
N ASP A 110 12.21 -19.56 -8.19
CA ASP A 110 13.64 -19.98 -8.20
C ASP A 110 14.41 -19.58 -6.93
N GLY A 111 13.76 -19.70 -5.76
CA GLY A 111 14.37 -19.36 -4.47
C GLY A 111 14.61 -17.87 -4.26
N LYS A 112 13.95 -17.02 -5.03
CA LYS A 112 13.98 -15.56 -4.92
C LYS A 112 12.57 -15.01 -4.84
N ILE A 113 12.46 -13.76 -4.39
CA ILE A 113 11.20 -13.02 -4.44
C ILE A 113 11.38 -11.74 -5.23
N LYS A 114 10.32 -11.35 -5.95
CA LYS A 114 10.21 -10.08 -6.64
C LYS A 114 8.88 -9.40 -6.29
N PHE A 115 8.89 -8.09 -6.19
CA PHE A 115 7.68 -7.32 -5.94
C PHE A 115 6.67 -7.50 -7.09
N LEU A 116 5.46 -7.90 -6.73
CA LEU A 116 4.25 -7.75 -7.55
C LEU A 116 3.54 -6.44 -7.22
N LEU A 117 3.48 -6.11 -5.93
CA LEU A 117 2.95 -4.86 -5.41
C LEU A 117 3.89 -4.34 -4.31
N GLU A 118 4.37 -3.13 -4.47
CA GLU A 118 4.90 -2.32 -3.38
C GLU A 118 3.85 -1.28 -3.00
N SER A 119 3.33 -1.36 -1.78
CA SER A 119 2.43 -0.36 -1.22
C SER A 119 3.10 0.23 0.01
N ALA A 120 3.77 1.37 -0.18
CA ALA A 120 4.60 2.01 0.84
C ALA A 120 4.20 3.47 0.99
N HIS A 121 3.84 3.85 2.20
CA HIS A 121 3.26 5.14 2.48
C HIS A 121 4.02 5.81 3.62
N ARG A 122 4.51 7.02 3.37
CA ARG A 122 5.20 7.77 4.40
C ARG A 122 4.22 8.35 5.41
N THR A 123 4.69 8.55 6.62
CA THR A 123 3.96 9.26 7.66
C THR A 123 3.95 10.74 7.31
N ILE A 124 2.76 11.27 7.02
CA ILE A 124 2.54 12.67 6.67
C ILE A 124 1.64 13.26 7.75
N ASP A 125 2.03 14.42 8.27
CA ASP A 125 1.18 15.20 9.15
C ASP A 125 -0.03 15.74 8.35
N PRO A 126 -1.26 15.28 8.63
CA PRO A 126 -2.43 15.68 7.87
C PRO A 126 -2.69 17.19 7.92
N THR A 127 -2.26 17.88 8.98
CA THR A 127 -2.44 19.34 9.10
C THR A 127 -1.64 20.12 8.06
N LYS A 128 -0.56 19.54 7.53
CA LYS A 128 0.29 20.16 6.51
C LYS A 128 -0.27 20.04 5.09
N ILE A 129 -1.23 19.15 4.87
CA ILE A 129 -1.81 18.88 3.55
C ILE A 129 -3.28 19.30 3.44
N ILE A 130 -3.93 19.61 4.55
CA ILE A 130 -5.30 20.12 4.58
C ILE A 130 -5.44 21.35 3.71
N GLY A 131 -6.43 21.39 2.85
CA GLY A 131 -6.69 22.48 1.90
C GLY A 131 -5.90 22.39 0.59
N LYS A 132 -5.01 21.43 0.46
CA LYS A 132 -4.35 21.10 -0.82
C LYS A 132 -5.14 20.02 -1.54
N ALA A 133 -6.36 20.34 -1.96
CA ALA A 133 -7.16 19.38 -2.74
C ALA A 133 -6.37 18.96 -4.00
N PRO A 134 -6.29 17.67 -4.32
CA PRO A 134 -5.72 17.26 -5.59
C PRO A 134 -6.58 17.80 -6.72
N THR A 135 -5.94 18.26 -7.77
CA THR A 135 -6.58 18.90 -8.93
C THR A 135 -7.52 17.96 -9.69
N SER A 136 -7.36 16.66 -9.58
CA SER A 136 -8.32 15.64 -10.01
C SER A 136 -7.91 14.26 -9.51
N LEU A 137 -8.81 13.52 -8.86
CA LEU A 137 -8.65 12.10 -8.64
C LEU A 137 -9.26 11.33 -9.83
N LYS A 138 -8.57 10.28 -10.26
CA LYS A 138 -9.13 9.36 -11.26
C LYS A 138 -10.28 8.57 -10.63
N ASN A 139 -11.34 8.38 -11.40
CA ASN A 139 -12.47 7.54 -11.03
C ASN A 139 -12.12 6.05 -11.16
N SER A 140 -12.95 5.22 -10.54
CA SER A 140 -12.84 3.76 -10.63
C SER A 140 -12.85 3.27 -12.09
N ILE A 141 -12.01 2.29 -12.35
CA ILE A 141 -12.03 1.54 -13.61
C ILE A 141 -13.26 0.63 -13.69
N VAL A 142 -13.62 0.26 -14.91
CA VAL A 142 -14.53 -0.84 -15.20
C VAL A 142 -13.71 -1.98 -15.75
N SER A 143 -13.95 -3.21 -15.32
CA SER A 143 -13.21 -4.39 -15.77
C SER A 143 -14.12 -5.62 -15.77
N GLU A 144 -13.93 -6.47 -16.79
CA GLU A 144 -14.57 -7.79 -16.89
C GLU A 144 -13.61 -8.91 -16.40
N ALA A 145 -12.49 -8.54 -15.78
CA ALA A 145 -11.53 -9.49 -15.25
C ALA A 145 -12.17 -10.39 -14.19
N LEU A 146 -11.72 -11.64 -14.14
CA LEU A 146 -12.23 -12.65 -13.23
C LEU A 146 -12.22 -12.15 -11.78
N HIS A 147 -13.38 -12.24 -11.11
CA HIS A 147 -13.61 -11.81 -9.72
C HIS A 147 -13.50 -10.31 -9.44
N PHE A 148 -13.37 -9.45 -10.45
CA PHE A 148 -13.27 -8.01 -10.23
C PHE A 148 -14.51 -7.44 -9.52
N GLU A 149 -15.71 -7.94 -9.85
CA GLU A 149 -16.96 -7.54 -9.22
C GLU A 149 -16.98 -7.79 -7.70
N LYS A 150 -16.26 -8.79 -7.22
CA LYS A 150 -16.14 -9.10 -5.79
C LYS A 150 -15.29 -8.07 -5.06
N ILE A 151 -14.23 -7.59 -5.73
CA ILE A 151 -13.41 -6.50 -5.21
C ILE A 151 -14.21 -5.19 -5.18
N GLN A 152 -14.99 -4.89 -6.23
CA GLN A 152 -15.88 -3.72 -6.25
C GLN A 152 -16.87 -3.75 -5.08
N THR A 153 -17.48 -4.90 -4.83
CA THR A 153 -18.40 -5.09 -3.71
C THR A 153 -17.69 -4.89 -2.37
N SER A 154 -16.50 -5.45 -2.21
CA SER A 154 -15.69 -5.28 -0.99
C SER A 154 -15.36 -3.81 -0.73
N VAL A 155 -14.88 -3.08 -1.74
CA VAL A 155 -14.57 -1.64 -1.62
C VAL A 155 -15.83 -0.83 -1.32
N SER A 156 -16.95 -1.10 -1.98
CA SER A 156 -18.22 -0.42 -1.72
C SER A 156 -18.72 -0.66 -0.30
N ASN A 157 -18.61 -1.87 0.20
CA ASN A 157 -18.97 -2.21 1.57
C ASN A 157 -18.02 -1.55 2.58
N TYR A 158 -16.74 -1.48 2.28
CA TYR A 158 -15.77 -0.76 3.12
C TYR A 158 -16.18 0.71 3.29
N ILE A 159 -16.45 1.40 2.19
CA ILE A 159 -16.91 2.79 2.20
C ILE A 159 -18.20 2.92 3.02
N LYS A 160 -19.17 2.06 2.76
CA LYS A 160 -20.46 2.07 3.45
C LYS A 160 -20.29 1.91 4.96
N PHE A 161 -19.60 0.86 5.39
CA PHE A 161 -19.46 0.56 6.81
C PHE A 161 -18.59 1.59 7.55
N ALA A 162 -17.54 2.11 6.90
CA ALA A 162 -16.75 3.20 7.43
C ALA A 162 -17.60 4.46 7.67
N ASN A 163 -18.41 4.85 6.68
CA ASN A 163 -19.25 6.04 6.77
C ASN A 163 -20.44 5.88 7.76
N GLU A 164 -20.88 4.65 7.98
CA GLU A 164 -21.90 4.33 8.99
C GLU A 164 -21.32 4.18 10.41
N GLY A 165 -19.99 4.19 10.57
CA GLY A 165 -19.34 3.88 11.83
C GLY A 165 -19.58 2.44 12.29
N ASN A 166 -19.78 1.52 11.37
CA ASN A 166 -20.07 0.12 11.65
C ASN A 166 -18.79 -0.70 11.68
N GLU A 167 -18.08 -0.60 12.79
CA GLU A 167 -16.76 -1.23 13.00
C GLU A 167 -16.83 -2.76 12.94
N ASP A 168 -17.94 -3.35 13.41
CA ASP A 168 -18.16 -4.79 13.36
C ASP A 168 -18.20 -5.30 11.91
N GLN A 169 -19.01 -4.67 11.06
CA GLN A 169 -19.11 -5.05 9.66
C GLN A 169 -17.85 -4.70 8.88
N LEU A 170 -17.20 -3.59 9.21
CA LEU A 170 -15.93 -3.20 8.59
C LEU A 170 -14.85 -4.26 8.85
N ALA A 171 -14.71 -4.72 10.09
CA ALA A 171 -13.77 -5.77 10.45
C ALA A 171 -14.05 -7.10 9.74
N MET A 172 -15.32 -7.42 9.49
CA MET A 172 -15.72 -8.64 8.76
C MET A 172 -15.30 -8.64 7.28
N LEU A 173 -14.89 -7.49 6.72
CA LEU A 173 -14.30 -7.42 5.38
C LEU A 173 -12.86 -7.95 5.33
N PHE A 174 -12.20 -8.09 6.47
CA PHE A 174 -10.87 -8.69 6.57
C PHE A 174 -10.98 -10.22 6.71
N ALA A 175 -10.02 -10.92 6.15
CA ALA A 175 -9.81 -12.33 6.49
C ALA A 175 -9.54 -12.44 8.00
N GLU A 176 -9.85 -13.59 8.61
CA GLU A 176 -9.64 -13.80 10.05
C GLU A 176 -8.21 -13.46 10.49
N ASN A 177 -7.24 -13.86 9.66
CA ASN A 177 -5.82 -13.57 9.85
C ASN A 177 -5.33 -12.37 9.02
N GLY A 178 -6.23 -11.49 8.58
CA GLY A 178 -5.89 -10.28 7.81
C GLY A 178 -4.96 -9.35 8.57
N ILE A 179 -4.22 -8.54 7.84
CA ILE A 179 -3.32 -7.53 8.40
C ILE A 179 -3.65 -6.14 7.89
N GLN A 180 -3.34 -5.14 8.69
CA GLN A 180 -3.54 -3.74 8.36
C GLN A 180 -2.25 -2.97 8.60
N SER A 181 -1.68 -2.40 7.54
CA SER A 181 -0.49 -1.57 7.53
C SER A 181 -0.86 -0.19 7.00
N VAL A 182 -1.46 0.63 7.85
CA VAL A 182 -1.96 1.96 7.50
C VAL A 182 -1.21 3.03 8.27
N SER A 183 -0.94 4.17 7.63
CA SER A 183 -0.11 5.23 8.21
C SER A 183 -0.69 5.87 9.47
N SER A 184 -2.00 5.75 9.71
CA SER A 184 -2.68 6.27 10.90
C SER A 184 -2.54 5.41 12.16
N LYS A 185 -2.07 4.16 12.04
CA LYS A 185 -1.93 3.23 13.17
C LYS A 185 -0.46 2.92 13.44
N GLU A 186 -0.13 2.58 14.69
CA GLU A 186 1.21 2.16 15.05
C GLU A 186 1.49 0.71 14.58
N GLY A 187 2.67 0.49 14.00
CA GLY A 187 3.11 -0.83 13.56
C GLY A 187 2.20 -1.46 12.51
N VAL A 188 2.06 -2.77 12.56
CA VAL A 188 1.15 -3.59 11.74
C VAL A 188 0.14 -4.25 12.67
N VAL A 189 -1.15 -4.04 12.39
CA VAL A 189 -2.24 -4.65 13.15
C VAL A 189 -2.55 -6.01 12.55
N LYS A 190 -2.56 -7.08 13.36
CA LYS A 190 -2.67 -8.47 12.90
C LYS A 190 -3.93 -9.13 13.45
N GLY A 191 -4.74 -9.65 12.54
CA GLY A 191 -5.97 -10.38 12.86
C GLY A 191 -7.20 -9.49 12.96
N ARG A 192 -8.32 -10.00 12.49
CA ARG A 192 -9.61 -9.31 12.41
C ARG A 192 -10.04 -8.68 13.75
N GLU A 193 -9.94 -9.42 14.85
CA GLU A 193 -10.36 -8.94 16.17
C GLU A 193 -9.53 -7.74 16.64
N LYS A 194 -8.23 -7.75 16.37
CA LYS A 194 -7.36 -6.64 16.72
C LYS A 194 -7.57 -5.44 15.80
N ILE A 195 -7.83 -5.69 14.52
CA ILE A 195 -8.21 -4.63 13.57
C ILE A 195 -9.48 -3.95 14.06
N LYS A 196 -10.53 -4.71 14.43
CA LYS A 196 -11.75 -4.18 15.02
C LYS A 196 -11.48 -3.32 16.27
N ALA A 197 -10.68 -3.85 17.19
CA ALA A 197 -10.37 -3.17 18.45
C ALA A 197 -9.58 -1.87 18.28
N THR A 198 -8.91 -1.68 17.15
CA THR A 198 -8.10 -0.49 16.83
C THR A 198 -8.77 0.47 15.84
N GLU A 199 -9.98 0.17 15.37
CA GLU A 199 -10.75 1.13 14.58
C GLU A 199 -11.14 2.34 15.44
N GLU A 200 -10.92 3.52 14.88
CA GLU A 200 -11.32 4.78 15.50
C GLU A 200 -12.68 5.24 14.96
N SER A 201 -13.45 5.88 15.79
CA SER A 201 -14.72 6.46 15.36
C SER A 201 -14.46 7.47 14.24
N SER A 202 -15.15 7.29 13.13
CA SER A 202 -15.13 8.18 11.96
C SER A 202 -16.32 9.18 11.95
N GLU A 203 -16.91 9.48 13.10
CA GLU A 203 -18.04 10.40 13.19
C GLU A 203 -17.73 11.77 12.55
N GLY A 204 -18.52 12.16 11.56
CA GLY A 204 -18.32 13.39 10.81
C GLY A 204 -17.24 13.29 9.73
N GLN A 205 -16.73 12.11 9.46
CA GLN A 205 -15.83 11.84 8.36
C GLN A 205 -16.55 11.11 7.23
N ILE A 206 -16.35 11.56 5.99
CA ILE A 206 -16.89 10.89 4.80
C ILE A 206 -15.74 10.32 3.99
N LEU A 207 -15.65 9.01 3.96
CA LEU A 207 -14.70 8.26 3.13
C LEU A 207 -15.31 8.02 1.74
N ASN A 208 -14.47 8.19 0.71
CA ASN A 208 -14.71 7.67 -0.63
C ASN A 208 -13.44 7.02 -1.15
N ALA A 209 -13.57 6.02 -2.02
CA ALA A 209 -12.44 5.31 -2.62
C ALA A 209 -12.75 4.88 -4.06
N ASN A 210 -11.70 4.86 -4.88
CA ASN A 210 -11.76 4.39 -6.26
C ASN A 210 -10.78 3.26 -6.48
N ILE A 211 -11.15 2.31 -7.32
CA ILE A 211 -10.27 1.23 -7.79
C ILE A 211 -9.62 1.71 -9.08
N LEU A 212 -8.30 1.86 -9.09
CA LEU A 212 -7.54 2.28 -10.26
C LEU A 212 -6.89 1.12 -11.00
N GLY A 213 -6.77 -0.03 -10.34
CA GLY A 213 -6.24 -1.22 -10.95
C GLY A 213 -6.54 -2.48 -10.17
N TYR A 214 -6.42 -3.60 -10.88
CA TYR A 214 -6.73 -4.93 -10.38
C TYR A 214 -5.88 -5.97 -11.10
N LYS A 215 -5.44 -6.97 -10.35
CA LYS A 215 -4.71 -8.10 -10.90
C LYS A 215 -5.06 -9.38 -10.15
N TYR A 216 -5.65 -10.33 -10.87
CA TYR A 216 -5.86 -11.67 -10.35
C TYR A 216 -4.57 -12.49 -10.43
N LEU A 217 -4.13 -13.06 -9.32
CA LEU A 217 -2.87 -13.81 -9.21
C LEU A 217 -3.05 -15.32 -9.32
N GLY A 218 -4.27 -15.80 -9.49
CA GLY A 218 -4.60 -17.22 -9.36
C GLY A 218 -4.85 -17.63 -7.91
N ASN A 219 -5.25 -18.90 -7.70
CA ASN A 219 -5.48 -19.48 -6.36
C ASN A 219 -6.37 -18.64 -5.44
N SER A 220 -7.38 -17.98 -6.03
CA SER A 220 -8.32 -17.09 -5.32
C SER A 220 -7.66 -15.89 -4.62
N ILE A 221 -6.52 -15.44 -5.11
CA ILE A 221 -5.78 -14.28 -4.61
C ILE A 221 -5.74 -13.17 -5.66
N ALA A 222 -5.97 -11.94 -5.24
CA ALA A 222 -5.96 -10.78 -6.12
C ALA A 222 -5.36 -9.54 -5.47
N ILE A 223 -4.69 -8.72 -6.27
CA ILE A 223 -4.27 -7.37 -5.93
C ILE A 223 -5.32 -6.38 -6.42
N GLY A 224 -5.69 -5.43 -5.57
CA GLY A 224 -6.42 -4.23 -5.95
C GLY A 224 -5.71 -3.00 -5.41
N TYR A 225 -5.77 -1.90 -6.14
CA TYR A 225 -5.16 -0.64 -5.74
C TYR A 225 -5.94 0.56 -6.26
N GLY A 226 -5.78 1.69 -5.59
CA GLY A 226 -6.49 2.88 -5.98
C GLY A 226 -6.20 4.09 -5.11
N ASN A 227 -7.12 5.03 -5.14
CA ASN A 227 -7.08 6.24 -4.34
C ASN A 227 -8.26 6.31 -3.36
N TRP A 228 -8.17 7.21 -2.39
CA TRP A 228 -9.23 7.48 -1.45
C TRP A 228 -9.23 8.96 -1.05
N THR A 229 -10.39 9.43 -0.62
CA THR A 229 -10.58 10.75 0.00
C THR A 229 -11.30 10.62 1.31
N GLN A 230 -11.00 11.51 2.24
CA GLN A 230 -11.73 11.63 3.50
C GLN A 230 -12.04 13.10 3.74
N LEU A 231 -13.33 13.42 3.79
CA LEU A 231 -13.87 14.75 4.09
C LEU A 231 -14.25 14.81 5.56
N ASP A 232 -13.73 15.79 6.28
CA ASP A 232 -14.21 16.16 7.59
C ASP A 232 -15.35 17.20 7.42
N GLU A 233 -16.59 16.80 7.74
CA GLU A 233 -17.76 17.67 7.58
C GLU A 233 -17.75 18.88 8.52
N LYS A 234 -17.12 18.76 9.68
CA LYS A 234 -17.05 19.85 10.69
C LYS A 234 -16.12 20.97 10.27
N SER A 235 -14.95 20.61 9.76
CA SER A 235 -13.92 21.57 9.30
C SER A 235 -14.02 21.87 7.80
N ASN A 236 -14.80 21.10 7.05
CA ASN A 236 -14.86 21.13 5.58
C ASN A 236 -13.46 20.96 4.94
N THR A 237 -12.62 20.14 5.55
CA THR A 237 -11.30 19.84 5.06
C THR A 237 -11.24 18.43 4.49
N MET A 238 -10.49 18.26 3.40
CA MET A 238 -10.36 16.98 2.71
C MET A 238 -8.90 16.56 2.64
N VAL A 239 -8.65 15.30 2.96
CA VAL A 239 -7.37 14.64 2.72
C VAL A 239 -7.56 13.55 1.67
N THR A 240 -6.47 13.22 0.99
CA THR A 240 -6.45 12.18 -0.04
C THR A 240 -5.30 11.23 0.17
N GLY A 241 -5.46 10.03 -0.33
CA GLY A 241 -4.45 9.00 -0.22
C GLY A 241 -4.49 7.98 -1.34
N GLN A 242 -3.64 7.01 -1.22
CA GLN A 242 -3.60 5.82 -2.06
C GLN A 242 -3.66 4.56 -1.21
N TRP A 243 -4.09 3.49 -1.81
CA TRP A 243 -4.13 2.15 -1.22
C TRP A 243 -3.68 1.09 -2.20
N GLY A 244 -3.04 0.04 -1.70
CA GLY A 244 -2.69 -1.16 -2.44
C GLY A 244 -2.85 -2.37 -1.53
N ASN A 245 -3.76 -3.26 -1.88
CA ASN A 245 -4.26 -4.32 -1.01
C ASN A 245 -4.16 -5.70 -1.66
N LEU A 246 -4.10 -6.72 -0.80
CA LEU A 246 -4.21 -8.12 -1.20
C LEU A 246 -5.53 -8.69 -0.69
N PHE A 247 -6.26 -9.37 -1.58
CA PHE A 247 -7.55 -9.98 -1.29
C PHE A 247 -7.48 -11.48 -1.45
N LYS A 248 -8.24 -12.18 -0.59
CA LYS A 248 -8.57 -13.59 -0.74
C LYS A 248 -10.04 -13.73 -1.09
N ILE A 249 -10.33 -14.47 -2.15
CA ILE A 249 -11.69 -14.68 -2.64
C ILE A 249 -12.18 -16.02 -2.08
N GLU A 250 -13.27 -15.99 -1.33
CA GLU A 250 -13.95 -17.15 -0.80
C GLU A 250 -15.44 -17.07 -1.15
N GLY A 251 -15.91 -17.96 -2.03
CA GLY A 251 -17.27 -17.88 -2.56
C GLY A 251 -17.49 -16.57 -3.31
N ASP A 252 -18.47 -15.79 -2.88
CA ASP A 252 -18.82 -14.51 -3.49
C ASP A 252 -18.17 -13.30 -2.81
N VAL A 253 -17.31 -13.52 -1.84
CA VAL A 253 -16.70 -12.46 -1.03
C VAL A 253 -15.20 -12.37 -1.28
N ALA A 254 -14.73 -11.13 -1.44
CA ALA A 254 -13.30 -10.82 -1.43
C ALA A 254 -12.93 -10.24 -0.05
N TYR A 255 -12.17 -11.00 0.73
CA TYR A 255 -11.68 -10.59 2.04
C TYR A 255 -10.31 -9.94 1.94
N LEU A 256 -10.07 -8.89 2.72
CA LEU A 256 -8.75 -8.27 2.85
C LEU A 256 -7.80 -9.22 3.62
N LEU A 257 -6.78 -9.72 2.94
CA LEU A 257 -5.64 -10.38 3.58
C LEU A 257 -4.65 -9.33 4.09
N MET A 258 -4.48 -8.25 3.33
CA MET A 258 -3.61 -7.14 3.68
C MET A 258 -4.21 -5.85 3.16
N GLU A 259 -4.37 -4.88 4.04
CA GLU A 259 -4.64 -3.49 3.70
C GLU A 259 -3.37 -2.67 3.92
N SER A 260 -2.97 -1.91 2.91
CA SER A 260 -1.90 -0.93 3.00
C SER A 260 -2.34 0.38 2.37
N ALA A 261 -2.37 1.44 3.15
CA ALA A 261 -2.88 2.72 2.72
C ALA A 261 -2.19 3.87 3.46
N GLY A 262 -2.17 5.04 2.84
CA GLY A 262 -1.64 6.26 3.45
C GLY A 262 -1.98 7.50 2.64
N LEU A 263 -1.61 8.63 3.20
CA LEU A 263 -1.83 9.94 2.61
C LEU A 263 -0.90 10.19 1.42
N ILE A 264 -1.35 11.00 0.48
CA ILE A 264 -0.54 11.60 -0.58
C ILE A 264 -0.31 13.08 -0.28
N GLN A 265 0.81 13.60 -0.78
CA GLN A 265 1.14 15.03 -0.67
C GLN A 265 0.49 15.84 -1.78
#